data_0e976baa9edc9683368801dc2fd0e333
#
_entry.id   0e976baa9edc9683368801dc2fd0e333
#
_cell.length_a   1.000
_cell.length_b   1.000
_cell.length_c   1.000
_cell.angle_alpha   90.00
_cell.angle_beta   90.00
_cell.angle_gamma   90.00
#
_symmetry.space_group_name_H-M   'P 1'
#
loop_
_entity.id
_entity.type
_entity.pdbx_description
1 polymer ?
#
loop_
_entity_poly.entity_id
_entity_poly.type
_entity_poly.pdbx_seq_one_letter_code
_entity_poly.pdbx_strand_id
1 'polypeptide(L)'
;MRASRFLFATLRETPNDAEVISHQLMLRAGMIRKLASGLYTWLPMGVRVLNKVEAIVREEMNRSGALEVFMPVAQPASLWEESGRYVQYGPELLRFKDRHDNPFVLGPTHEEVITDLARNELKSYKQLPINFYQIQTKFRDEIRPRFGVMRSREFIMKDAYSFHADQASLQETYDLMYQTYCNIFTRLGLDFRPVQADTGSIGGSGSHEFHVLASSGEDDIAFSTESDYAANIEMAEAILVGQRAAPTKALEIVDTPNQKTIADVSAFLKSDPAQSVKALLVQGVADENGQTPVIALFLRGDHELNEIKAEKHPLIASPLTFATDAQMQSLGLTAGYIGPQGLVEKGVTVIVDRAASVLSDFVAGANEADKHATGVNWERDAQFTEVYDLRNVVEGDPSPDGKGTLQIKRGIEVGHIFQLGQKYSEALGCKVLGEDGKPFTVTMGCYGIGVTRVVASAIEQNFDEKGIIWPAAIAPFEVAIVPMNAHKSPRTVEAAEALYAELTAAGYDVLLDDRNERPGVKFSDLELTGIPHRIVIGEKGLDAGTFEYKGRTDAESVNISKEELLAKIAK
;
A
#
# COMPACT_ATOMS: atom_id res chain seq x y z
N MET A 1 33.63 -9.82 -2.39
CA MET A 1 33.73 -8.68 -3.34
C MET A 1 34.84 -7.72 -2.90
N ARG A 2 35.58 -7.15 -3.85
CA ARG A 2 36.59 -6.10 -3.58
C ARG A 2 36.02 -4.74 -3.93
N ALA A 3 36.15 -3.78 -3.04
CA ALA A 3 35.62 -2.43 -3.24
C ALA A 3 36.30 -1.69 -4.41
N SER A 4 37.61 -1.96 -4.67
CA SER A 4 38.33 -1.42 -5.84
C SER A 4 37.78 -1.87 -7.20
N ARG A 5 36.97 -2.92 -7.22
CA ARG A 5 36.30 -3.47 -8.40
C ARG A 5 34.78 -3.35 -8.35
N PHE A 6 34.28 -2.57 -7.41
CA PHE A 6 32.86 -2.34 -7.20
C PHE A 6 32.51 -0.88 -7.43
N LEU A 7 31.37 -0.61 -8.02
CA LEU A 7 30.89 0.76 -8.20
C LEU A 7 30.27 1.29 -6.91
N PHE A 8 31.08 1.96 -6.10
CA PHE A 8 30.57 2.81 -5.02
C PHE A 8 30.15 4.16 -5.58
N ALA A 9 28.87 4.33 -5.82
CA ALA A 9 28.33 5.54 -6.41
C ALA A 9 27.66 6.44 -5.34
N THR A 10 28.29 6.56 -4.18
CA THR A 10 27.79 7.36 -3.06
C THR A 10 27.82 8.87 -3.37
N LEU A 11 26.83 9.58 -2.85
CA LEU A 11 26.70 11.03 -2.96
C LEU A 11 26.72 11.67 -1.57
N ARG A 12 27.45 12.79 -1.45
CA ARG A 12 27.50 13.55 -0.19
C ARG A 12 26.20 14.28 0.09
N GLU A 13 25.64 14.88 -0.94
CA GLU A 13 24.45 15.72 -0.84
C GLU A 13 23.21 14.98 -1.33
N THR A 14 22.10 15.33 -0.73
CA THR A 14 20.78 14.83 -1.15
C THR A 14 20.32 15.56 -2.41
N PRO A 15 19.97 14.86 -3.48
CA PRO A 15 19.36 15.49 -4.65
C PRO A 15 18.06 16.24 -4.28
N ASN A 16 17.85 17.41 -4.89
CA ASN A 16 16.76 18.33 -4.55
C ASN A 16 15.35 17.77 -4.82
N ASP A 17 15.23 16.79 -5.71
CA ASP A 17 13.96 16.15 -6.08
C ASP A 17 13.59 14.94 -5.22
N ALA A 18 14.44 14.62 -4.23
CA ALA A 18 14.18 13.50 -3.31
C ALA A 18 13.47 13.99 -2.04
N GLU A 19 12.20 13.62 -1.89
CA GLU A 19 11.36 14.09 -0.79
C GLU A 19 11.40 13.18 0.44
N VAL A 20 11.19 11.87 0.27
CA VAL A 20 11.14 10.91 1.37
C VAL A 20 12.50 10.28 1.63
N ILE A 21 12.70 9.78 2.86
CA ILE A 21 14.02 9.30 3.31
C ILE A 21 14.55 8.13 2.47
N SER A 22 13.70 7.20 2.07
CA SER A 22 14.13 6.08 1.21
C SER A 22 14.65 6.55 -0.14
N HIS A 23 13.97 7.51 -0.76
CA HIS A 23 14.41 8.10 -2.02
C HIS A 23 15.77 8.80 -1.87
N GLN A 24 15.92 9.61 -0.81
CA GLN A 24 17.16 10.30 -0.49
C GLN A 24 18.31 9.32 -0.29
N LEU A 25 18.12 8.32 0.55
CA LEU A 25 19.17 7.37 0.91
C LEU A 25 19.50 6.38 -0.22
N MET A 26 18.53 5.95 -1.01
CA MET A 26 18.80 5.10 -2.17
C MET A 26 19.65 5.80 -3.23
N LEU A 27 19.44 7.09 -3.45
CA LEU A 27 20.29 7.90 -4.33
C LEU A 27 21.67 8.12 -3.72
N ARG A 28 21.74 8.53 -2.46
CA ARG A 28 23.01 8.81 -1.78
C ARG A 28 23.88 7.57 -1.58
N ALA A 29 23.28 6.44 -1.24
CA ALA A 29 23.98 5.17 -1.09
C ALA A 29 24.42 4.53 -2.42
N GLY A 30 24.10 5.13 -3.56
CA GLY A 30 24.45 4.60 -4.86
C GLY A 30 23.70 3.34 -5.25
N MET A 31 22.43 3.22 -4.84
CA MET A 31 21.57 2.08 -5.17
C MET A 31 20.83 2.25 -6.48
N ILE A 32 20.41 3.48 -6.77
CA ILE A 32 19.62 3.83 -7.95
C ILE A 32 20.10 5.13 -8.59
N ARG A 33 19.76 5.31 -9.87
CA ARG A 33 19.88 6.60 -10.59
C ARG A 33 18.62 6.82 -11.41
N LYS A 34 18.13 8.04 -11.41
CA LYS A 34 16.98 8.45 -12.21
C LYS A 34 17.35 8.49 -13.70
N LEU A 35 16.61 7.78 -14.52
CA LEU A 35 16.70 7.85 -15.98
C LEU A 35 15.71 8.88 -16.53
N ALA A 36 14.47 8.79 -16.07
CA ALA A 36 13.37 9.70 -16.39
C ALA A 36 12.39 9.71 -15.21
N SER A 37 11.33 10.52 -15.30
CA SER A 37 10.30 10.54 -14.27
C SER A 37 9.69 9.15 -14.05
N GLY A 38 9.82 8.60 -12.84
CA GLY A 38 9.35 7.27 -12.47
C GLY A 38 10.12 6.09 -13.07
N LEU A 39 11.27 6.34 -13.70
CA LEU A 39 12.14 5.30 -14.25
C LEU A 39 13.54 5.38 -13.63
N TYR A 40 14.00 4.28 -13.07
CA TYR A 40 15.28 4.22 -12.34
C TYR A 40 16.15 3.07 -12.82
N THR A 41 17.44 3.36 -12.98
CA THR A 41 18.46 2.33 -13.13
C THR A 41 18.90 1.87 -11.74
N TRP A 42 18.84 0.58 -11.48
CA TRP A 42 19.38 -0.01 -10.27
C TRP A 42 20.87 -0.28 -10.44
N LEU A 43 21.67 0.28 -9.54
CA LEU A 43 23.11 0.12 -9.52
C LEU A 43 23.53 -1.14 -8.76
N PRO A 44 24.79 -1.60 -8.84
CA PRO A 44 25.23 -2.84 -8.20
C PRO A 44 24.89 -2.97 -6.72
N MET A 45 24.98 -1.89 -5.95
CA MET A 45 24.61 -1.89 -4.53
C MET A 45 23.11 -2.19 -4.34
N GLY A 46 22.27 -1.55 -5.13
CA GLY A 46 20.82 -1.75 -5.08
C GLY A 46 20.39 -3.14 -5.57
N VAL A 47 21.00 -3.64 -6.64
CA VAL A 47 20.71 -4.98 -7.18
C VAL A 47 21.01 -6.07 -6.15
N ARG A 48 22.06 -5.92 -5.34
CA ARG A 48 22.38 -6.90 -4.29
C ARG A 48 21.25 -7.01 -3.27
N VAL A 49 20.69 -5.89 -2.83
CA VAL A 49 19.54 -5.87 -1.92
C VAL A 49 18.30 -6.45 -2.59
N LEU A 50 18.01 -6.02 -3.82
CA LEU A 50 16.87 -6.47 -4.60
C LEU A 50 16.88 -8.00 -4.79
N ASN A 51 18.03 -8.58 -5.14
CA ASN A 51 18.19 -10.02 -5.31
C ASN A 51 17.94 -10.80 -3.99
N LYS A 52 18.34 -10.24 -2.85
CA LYS A 52 18.08 -10.87 -1.54
C LYS A 52 16.59 -10.84 -1.18
N VAL A 53 15.91 -9.72 -1.48
CA VAL A 53 14.45 -9.64 -1.31
C VAL A 53 13.75 -10.66 -2.20
N GLU A 54 14.12 -10.72 -3.48
CA GLU A 54 13.55 -11.69 -4.43
C GLU A 54 13.79 -13.14 -3.98
N ALA A 55 14.98 -13.45 -3.46
CA ALA A 55 15.30 -14.79 -2.97
C ALA A 55 14.39 -15.22 -1.82
N ILE A 56 14.16 -14.35 -0.84
CA ILE A 56 13.25 -14.62 0.29
C ILE A 56 11.82 -14.84 -0.21
N VAL A 57 11.35 -13.98 -1.09
CA VAL A 57 10.00 -14.10 -1.67
C VAL A 57 9.87 -15.42 -2.43
N ARG A 58 10.83 -15.76 -3.27
CA ARG A 58 10.83 -17.02 -4.06
C ARG A 58 10.85 -18.25 -3.17
N GLU A 59 11.68 -18.27 -2.14
CA GLU A 59 11.76 -19.38 -1.20
C GLU A 59 10.44 -19.64 -0.48
N GLU A 60 9.77 -18.59 0.02
CA GLU A 60 8.49 -18.73 0.70
C GLU A 60 7.36 -19.10 -0.27
N MET A 61 7.36 -18.58 -1.48
CA MET A 61 6.39 -18.98 -2.50
C MET A 61 6.57 -20.45 -2.88
N ASN A 62 7.79 -20.92 -3.08
CA ASN A 62 8.09 -22.32 -3.36
C ASN A 62 7.67 -23.22 -2.18
N ARG A 63 7.93 -22.79 -0.95
CA ARG A 63 7.52 -23.52 0.27
C ARG A 63 6.00 -23.65 0.39
N SER A 64 5.25 -22.66 -0.10
CA SER A 64 3.79 -22.73 -0.15
C SER A 64 3.23 -23.71 -1.20
N GLY A 65 4.09 -24.25 -2.05
CA GLY A 65 3.70 -25.15 -3.15
C GLY A 65 3.34 -24.41 -4.45
N ALA A 66 3.52 -23.10 -4.52
CA ALA A 66 3.32 -22.36 -5.77
C ALA A 66 4.41 -22.69 -6.81
N LEU A 67 4.04 -22.64 -8.09
CA LEU A 67 4.91 -22.98 -9.21
C LEU A 67 5.34 -21.72 -9.95
N GLU A 68 6.64 -21.55 -10.16
CA GLU A 68 7.17 -20.38 -10.87
C GLU A 68 6.96 -20.48 -12.37
N VAL A 69 6.44 -19.41 -12.94
CA VAL A 69 6.32 -19.18 -14.39
C VAL A 69 7.00 -17.86 -14.76
N PHE A 70 7.20 -17.62 -16.04
CA PHE A 70 7.74 -16.35 -16.50
C PHE A 70 6.99 -15.91 -17.76
N MET A 71 6.17 -14.88 -17.61
CA MET A 71 5.26 -14.40 -18.66
C MET A 71 5.78 -13.12 -19.31
N PRO A 72 5.43 -12.85 -20.58
CA PRO A 72 5.81 -11.60 -21.24
C PRO A 72 5.26 -10.35 -20.55
N VAL A 73 6.01 -9.25 -20.57
CA VAL A 73 5.53 -7.94 -20.12
C VAL A 73 4.69 -7.24 -21.20
N ALA A 74 5.05 -7.43 -22.47
CA ALA A 74 4.25 -6.97 -23.60
C ALA A 74 3.12 -7.96 -23.86
N GLN A 75 1.89 -7.48 -23.83
CA GLN A 75 0.68 -8.31 -23.87
C GLN A 75 -0.20 -7.90 -25.04
N PRO A 76 -0.83 -8.86 -25.74
CA PRO A 76 -1.83 -8.55 -26.76
C PRO A 76 -3.02 -7.78 -26.15
N ALA A 77 -3.41 -6.68 -26.78
CA ALA A 77 -4.58 -5.92 -26.33
C ALA A 77 -5.88 -6.74 -26.35
N SER A 78 -5.96 -7.75 -27.22
CA SER A 78 -7.14 -8.63 -27.33
C SER A 78 -7.52 -9.33 -26.02
N LEU A 79 -6.54 -9.74 -25.21
CA LEU A 79 -6.80 -10.33 -23.90
C LEU A 79 -7.44 -9.33 -22.94
N TRP A 80 -7.02 -8.09 -23.00
CA TRP A 80 -7.57 -7.01 -22.20
C TRP A 80 -8.97 -6.58 -22.66
N GLU A 81 -9.22 -6.69 -23.96
CA GLU A 81 -10.57 -6.50 -24.52
C GLU A 81 -11.52 -7.59 -24.06
N GLU A 82 -11.10 -8.87 -24.07
CA GLU A 82 -11.89 -10.00 -23.57
C GLU A 82 -12.28 -9.81 -22.09
N SER A 83 -11.38 -9.34 -21.24
CA SER A 83 -11.65 -9.09 -19.82
C SER A 83 -12.47 -7.82 -19.58
N GLY A 84 -12.62 -6.96 -20.57
CA GLY A 84 -13.25 -5.65 -20.46
C GLY A 84 -12.34 -4.57 -19.86
N ARG A 85 -11.15 -4.93 -19.40
CA ARG A 85 -10.25 -3.98 -18.72
C ARG A 85 -9.49 -3.05 -19.65
N TYR A 86 -9.46 -3.32 -20.96
CA TYR A 86 -8.81 -2.42 -21.91
C TYR A 86 -9.33 -0.97 -21.82
N VAL A 87 -10.63 -0.80 -21.58
CA VAL A 87 -11.26 0.50 -21.38
C VAL A 87 -11.30 0.86 -19.89
N GLN A 88 -11.67 -0.09 -19.03
CA GLN A 88 -11.90 0.15 -17.60
C GLN A 88 -10.64 0.51 -16.82
N TYR A 89 -9.47 0.02 -17.24
CA TYR A 89 -8.21 0.30 -16.54
C TYR A 89 -7.79 1.77 -16.61
N GLY A 90 -8.22 2.45 -17.66
CA GLY A 90 -7.94 3.86 -17.85
C GLY A 90 -6.55 4.17 -18.41
N PRO A 91 -6.08 5.42 -18.24
CA PRO A 91 -4.87 5.92 -18.91
C PRO A 91 -3.55 5.35 -18.34
N GLU A 92 -3.56 4.73 -17.17
CA GLU A 92 -2.37 4.07 -16.62
C GLU A 92 -1.95 2.82 -17.39
N LEU A 93 -2.85 2.26 -18.20
CA LEU A 93 -2.54 1.18 -19.11
C LEU A 93 -1.83 1.76 -20.34
N LEU A 94 -0.52 1.55 -20.44
CA LEU A 94 0.25 2.01 -21.60
C LEU A 94 -0.05 1.14 -22.81
N ARG A 95 -0.59 1.76 -23.86
CA ARG A 95 -1.00 1.13 -25.12
C ARG A 95 -0.03 1.49 -26.23
N PHE A 96 0.31 0.52 -27.05
CA PHE A 96 1.18 0.71 -28.23
C PHE A 96 0.82 -0.26 -29.33
N LYS A 97 1.44 -0.09 -30.48
CA LYS A 97 1.32 -1.02 -31.61
C LYS A 97 2.68 -1.57 -31.99
N ASP A 98 2.69 -2.82 -32.42
CA ASP A 98 3.87 -3.40 -33.02
C ASP A 98 4.07 -2.88 -34.47
N ARG A 99 5.15 -3.33 -35.15
CA ARG A 99 5.44 -2.91 -36.53
C ARG A 99 4.42 -3.36 -37.56
N HIS A 100 3.50 -4.25 -37.21
CA HIS A 100 2.40 -4.74 -38.06
C HIS A 100 1.05 -4.11 -37.67
N ASP A 101 1.08 -3.01 -36.88
CA ASP A 101 -0.10 -2.31 -36.37
C ASP A 101 -0.99 -3.13 -35.43
N ASN A 102 -0.49 -4.25 -34.88
CA ASN A 102 -1.22 -4.99 -33.86
C ASN A 102 -1.20 -4.23 -32.54
N PRO A 103 -2.35 -4.09 -31.87
CA PRO A 103 -2.42 -3.40 -30.59
C PRO A 103 -1.88 -4.28 -29.45
N PHE A 104 -1.05 -3.68 -28.62
CA PHE A 104 -0.45 -4.26 -27.42
C PHE A 104 -0.56 -3.31 -26.24
N VAL A 105 -0.31 -3.85 -25.05
CA VAL A 105 -0.15 -3.09 -23.82
C VAL A 105 1.14 -3.52 -23.10
N LEU A 106 1.75 -2.61 -22.34
CA LEU A 106 2.74 -3.00 -21.33
C LEU A 106 1.98 -3.41 -20.07
N GLY A 107 2.23 -4.62 -19.60
CA GLY A 107 1.48 -5.23 -18.51
C GLY A 107 1.63 -4.49 -17.18
N PRO A 108 0.56 -3.87 -16.67
CA PRO A 108 0.52 -3.37 -15.29
C PRO A 108 0.27 -4.51 -14.30
N THR A 109 -0.22 -5.64 -14.78
CA THR A 109 -0.57 -6.87 -14.07
C THR A 109 -0.77 -8.00 -15.09
N HIS A 110 -1.00 -9.25 -14.66
CA HIS A 110 -1.02 -10.41 -15.58
C HIS A 110 -2.24 -11.34 -15.40
N GLU A 111 -3.37 -10.86 -14.86
CA GLU A 111 -4.58 -11.68 -14.73
C GLU A 111 -5.03 -12.26 -16.07
N GLU A 112 -5.01 -11.45 -17.12
CA GLU A 112 -5.43 -11.86 -18.46
C GLU A 112 -4.48 -12.93 -19.04
N VAL A 113 -3.19 -12.70 -18.92
CA VAL A 113 -2.17 -13.62 -19.51
C VAL A 113 -2.19 -14.98 -18.81
N ILE A 114 -2.27 -14.98 -17.46
CA ILE A 114 -2.29 -16.25 -16.72
C ILE A 114 -3.60 -17.00 -16.91
N THR A 115 -4.72 -16.30 -17.07
CA THR A 115 -6.01 -16.92 -17.38
C THR A 115 -6.01 -17.53 -18.77
N ASP A 116 -5.37 -16.88 -19.75
CA ASP A 116 -5.15 -17.43 -21.07
C ASP A 116 -4.30 -18.70 -21.01
N LEU A 117 -3.22 -18.69 -20.25
CA LEU A 117 -2.41 -19.91 -20.02
C LEU A 117 -3.27 -21.02 -19.41
N ALA A 118 -4.01 -20.72 -18.36
CA ALA A 118 -4.84 -21.70 -17.65
C ALA A 118 -5.94 -22.29 -18.53
N ARG A 119 -6.65 -21.49 -19.33
CA ARG A 119 -7.69 -22.01 -20.24
C ARG A 119 -7.15 -22.95 -21.30
N ASN A 120 -5.88 -22.81 -21.67
CA ASN A 120 -5.23 -23.67 -22.66
C ASN A 120 -4.60 -24.91 -22.04
N GLU A 121 -4.08 -24.83 -20.81
CA GLU A 121 -3.30 -25.92 -20.17
C GLU A 121 -4.10 -26.74 -19.15
N LEU A 122 -5.07 -26.14 -18.45
CA LEU A 122 -5.90 -26.85 -17.47
C LEU A 122 -7.12 -27.47 -18.15
N LYS A 123 -7.28 -28.78 -18.01
CA LYS A 123 -8.35 -29.55 -18.67
C LYS A 123 -9.26 -30.30 -17.72
N SER A 124 -8.78 -30.60 -16.50
CA SER A 124 -9.48 -31.46 -15.56
C SER A 124 -9.39 -30.90 -14.14
N TYR A 125 -10.47 -31.11 -13.35
CA TYR A 125 -10.51 -30.80 -11.93
C TYR A 125 -9.36 -31.44 -11.13
N LYS A 126 -8.76 -32.53 -11.64
CA LYS A 126 -7.63 -33.21 -11.01
C LYS A 126 -6.35 -32.37 -10.99
N GLN A 127 -6.27 -31.32 -11.82
CA GLN A 127 -5.15 -30.37 -11.85
C GLN A 127 -5.33 -29.25 -10.83
N LEU A 128 -6.49 -29.15 -10.18
CA LEU A 128 -6.82 -28.13 -9.18
C LEU A 128 -6.68 -28.65 -7.75
N PRO A 129 -6.37 -27.80 -6.75
CA PRO A 129 -5.98 -26.41 -6.94
C PRO A 129 -4.54 -26.30 -7.46
N ILE A 130 -4.26 -25.19 -8.14
CA ILE A 130 -2.90 -24.88 -8.62
C ILE A 130 -2.64 -23.38 -8.44
N ASN A 131 -1.42 -23.02 -8.05
CA ASN A 131 -1.00 -21.63 -7.86
C ASN A 131 0.28 -21.37 -8.68
N PHE A 132 0.21 -20.42 -9.61
CA PHE A 132 1.37 -19.99 -10.39
C PHE A 132 1.84 -18.63 -9.90
N TYR A 133 3.16 -18.41 -9.87
CA TYR A 133 3.70 -17.09 -9.56
C TYR A 133 4.86 -16.73 -10.48
N GLN A 134 5.11 -15.45 -10.60
CA GLN A 134 6.30 -14.90 -11.26
C GLN A 134 6.87 -13.74 -10.45
N ILE A 135 8.14 -13.42 -10.69
CA ILE A 135 8.77 -12.17 -10.29
C ILE A 135 9.13 -11.45 -11.59
N GLN A 136 8.40 -10.40 -11.92
CA GLN A 136 8.43 -9.80 -13.26
C GLN A 136 8.28 -8.28 -13.17
N THR A 137 8.85 -7.60 -14.16
CA THR A 137 8.66 -6.17 -14.38
C THR A 137 7.21 -5.86 -14.77
N LYS A 138 6.68 -4.81 -14.16
CA LYS A 138 5.40 -4.20 -14.49
C LYS A 138 5.60 -2.77 -14.95
N PHE A 139 4.67 -2.28 -15.74
CA PHE A 139 4.64 -0.88 -16.14
C PHE A 139 3.25 -0.30 -15.92
N ARG A 140 3.18 0.80 -15.17
CA ARG A 140 1.96 1.61 -14.98
C ARG A 140 2.28 3.04 -15.36
N ASP A 141 1.53 3.60 -16.31
CA ASP A 141 1.75 4.97 -16.79
C ASP A 141 1.20 6.00 -15.79
N GLU A 142 1.76 5.95 -14.59
CA GLU A 142 1.42 6.78 -13.45
C GLU A 142 1.58 8.27 -13.80
N ILE A 143 0.54 9.05 -13.59
CA ILE A 143 0.53 10.48 -13.95
C ILE A 143 1.48 11.31 -13.08
N ARG A 144 1.68 10.91 -11.83
CA ARG A 144 2.55 11.60 -10.86
C ARG A 144 3.45 10.62 -10.12
N PRO A 145 4.47 10.06 -10.78
CA PRO A 145 5.46 9.25 -10.11
C PRO A 145 6.18 10.07 -9.04
N ARG A 146 6.36 9.49 -7.86
CA ARG A 146 6.97 10.18 -6.71
C ARG A 146 7.61 9.18 -5.76
N PHE A 147 8.38 9.69 -4.80
CA PHE A 147 9.02 8.88 -3.75
C PHE A 147 9.96 7.79 -4.28
N GLY A 148 10.68 8.09 -5.36
CA GLY A 148 11.65 7.16 -5.94
C GLY A 148 10.99 5.89 -6.45
N VAL A 149 11.50 4.73 -6.02
CA VAL A 149 10.98 3.42 -6.42
C VAL A 149 9.69 3.01 -5.70
N MET A 150 9.24 3.80 -4.74
CA MET A 150 8.01 3.51 -4.00
C MET A 150 6.76 3.67 -4.88
N ARG A 151 6.75 4.69 -5.75
CA ARG A 151 5.70 4.94 -6.74
C ARG A 151 6.29 5.28 -8.09
N SER A 152 7.01 4.33 -8.64
CA SER A 152 7.62 4.39 -9.97
C SER A 152 6.68 3.86 -11.06
N ARG A 153 6.98 4.19 -12.32
CA ARG A 153 6.21 3.72 -13.47
C ARG A 153 6.59 2.30 -13.87
N GLU A 154 7.86 1.96 -13.76
CA GLU A 154 8.39 0.61 -13.98
C GLU A 154 8.92 0.05 -12.67
N PHE A 155 8.51 -1.15 -12.30
CA PHE A 155 8.84 -1.77 -11.03
C PHE A 155 8.77 -3.29 -11.13
N ILE A 156 9.33 -3.98 -10.14
CA ILE A 156 9.29 -5.44 -10.05
C ILE A 156 8.21 -5.84 -9.04
N MET A 157 7.37 -6.77 -9.46
CA MET A 157 6.31 -7.36 -8.64
C MET A 157 6.47 -8.88 -8.61
N LYS A 158 6.27 -9.50 -7.46
CA LYS A 158 5.88 -10.90 -7.38
C LYS A 158 4.36 -10.94 -7.49
N ASP A 159 3.86 -11.57 -8.50
CA ASP A 159 2.43 -11.79 -8.69
C ASP A 159 2.14 -13.29 -8.83
N ALA A 160 1.16 -13.75 -8.06
CA ALA A 160 0.70 -15.12 -8.06
C ALA A 160 -0.80 -15.18 -8.37
N TYR A 161 -1.20 -16.28 -8.99
CA TYR A 161 -2.57 -16.52 -9.42
C TYR A 161 -2.93 -17.97 -9.15
N SER A 162 -4.00 -18.17 -8.41
CA SER A 162 -4.47 -19.51 -8.06
C SER A 162 -5.78 -19.84 -8.74
N PHE A 163 -5.96 -21.13 -9.05
CA PHE A 163 -7.12 -21.66 -9.76
C PHE A 163 -7.74 -22.78 -8.94
N HIS A 164 -9.05 -22.75 -8.77
CA HIS A 164 -9.80 -23.60 -7.85
C HIS A 164 -11.09 -24.11 -8.47
N ALA A 165 -11.55 -25.25 -7.96
CA ALA A 165 -12.85 -25.81 -8.31
C ALA A 165 -14.01 -25.02 -7.69
N ASP A 166 -13.80 -24.45 -6.50
CA ASP A 166 -14.85 -23.77 -5.72
C ASP A 166 -14.27 -22.71 -4.77
N GLN A 167 -15.17 -21.98 -4.11
CA GLN A 167 -14.84 -20.94 -3.17
C GLN A 167 -14.12 -21.45 -1.90
N ALA A 168 -14.45 -22.66 -1.44
CA ALA A 168 -13.82 -23.25 -0.26
C ALA A 168 -12.34 -23.53 -0.51
N SER A 169 -12.01 -24.08 -1.68
CA SER A 169 -10.63 -24.28 -2.12
C SER A 169 -9.87 -22.96 -2.25
N LEU A 170 -10.50 -21.92 -2.80
CA LEU A 170 -9.91 -20.57 -2.88
C LEU A 170 -9.60 -20.03 -1.48
N GLN A 171 -10.51 -20.19 -0.52
CA GLN A 171 -10.31 -19.72 0.85
C GLN A 171 -9.10 -20.36 1.51
N GLU A 172 -8.91 -21.67 1.32
CA GLU A 172 -7.73 -22.40 1.85
C GLU A 172 -6.41 -21.83 1.30
N THR A 173 -6.33 -21.58 -0.01
CA THR A 173 -5.14 -20.99 -0.62
C THR A 173 -4.98 -19.52 -0.23
N TYR A 174 -6.06 -18.78 -0.10
CA TYR A 174 -6.04 -17.40 0.39
C TYR A 174 -5.44 -17.32 1.80
N ASP A 175 -5.87 -18.20 2.71
CA ASP A 175 -5.34 -18.27 4.08
C ASP A 175 -3.86 -18.70 4.08
N LEU A 176 -3.47 -19.63 3.20
CA LEU A 176 -2.08 -20.02 3.01
C LEU A 176 -1.23 -18.86 2.50
N MET A 177 -1.72 -18.07 1.55
CA MET A 177 -1.02 -16.89 1.03
C MET A 177 -0.92 -15.78 2.09
N TYR A 178 -1.95 -15.60 2.89
CA TYR A 178 -1.91 -14.70 4.03
C TYR A 178 -0.74 -15.05 4.97
N GLN A 179 -0.64 -16.32 5.37
CA GLN A 179 0.44 -16.79 6.23
C GLN A 179 1.81 -16.70 5.53
N THR A 180 1.88 -17.05 4.25
CA THR A 180 3.11 -16.94 3.45
C THR A 180 3.62 -15.49 3.39
N TYR A 181 2.74 -14.52 3.23
CA TYR A 181 3.10 -13.10 3.25
C TYR A 181 3.59 -12.66 4.64
N CYS A 182 2.93 -13.09 5.69
CA CYS A 182 3.42 -12.86 7.06
C CYS A 182 4.85 -13.42 7.24
N ASN A 183 5.12 -14.62 6.75
CA ASN A 183 6.46 -15.22 6.80
C ASN A 183 7.48 -14.41 5.99
N ILE A 184 7.13 -13.97 4.78
CA ILE A 184 7.98 -13.14 3.92
C ILE A 184 8.39 -11.86 4.63
N PHE A 185 7.42 -11.08 5.09
CA PHE A 185 7.69 -9.77 5.69
C PHE A 185 8.38 -9.88 7.05
N THR A 186 8.11 -10.94 7.81
CA THR A 186 8.86 -11.25 9.04
C THR A 186 10.32 -11.58 8.74
N ARG A 187 10.60 -12.43 7.76
CA ARG A 187 11.97 -12.75 7.33
C ARG A 187 12.72 -11.53 6.79
N LEU A 188 12.01 -10.60 6.17
CA LEU A 188 12.57 -9.33 5.70
C LEU A 188 12.85 -8.33 6.84
N GLY A 189 12.44 -8.65 8.08
CA GLY A 189 12.64 -7.79 9.25
C GLY A 189 11.76 -6.55 9.28
N LEU A 190 10.58 -6.59 8.63
CA LEU A 190 9.66 -5.46 8.55
C LEU A 190 8.63 -5.49 9.68
N ASP A 191 8.32 -4.32 10.24
CA ASP A 191 7.13 -4.12 11.07
C ASP A 191 5.94 -3.83 10.15
N PHE A 192 5.04 -4.81 10.02
CA PHE A 192 3.93 -4.76 9.09
C PHE A 192 2.60 -5.10 9.75
N ARG A 193 1.51 -4.69 9.10
CA ARG A 193 0.14 -5.03 9.49
C ARG A 193 -0.66 -5.52 8.28
N PRO A 194 -1.25 -6.72 8.34
CA PRO A 194 -2.32 -7.11 7.43
C PRO A 194 -3.60 -6.34 7.79
N VAL A 195 -4.27 -5.79 6.79
CA VAL A 195 -5.49 -5.01 6.97
C VAL A 195 -6.55 -5.39 5.95
N GLN A 196 -7.80 -5.34 6.33
CA GLN A 196 -8.92 -5.47 5.39
C GLN A 196 -8.92 -4.29 4.42
N ALA A 197 -9.14 -4.58 3.15
CA ALA A 197 -9.05 -3.60 2.08
C ALA A 197 -10.17 -3.73 1.06
N ASP A 198 -10.38 -2.67 0.29
CA ASP A 198 -11.24 -2.73 -0.89
C ASP A 198 -10.56 -3.45 -2.04
N THR A 199 -11.34 -4.09 -2.92
CA THR A 199 -10.81 -4.84 -4.06
C THR A 199 -10.44 -3.95 -5.25
N GLY A 200 -10.92 -2.72 -5.28
CA GLY A 200 -10.63 -1.74 -6.33
C GLY A 200 -10.99 -2.23 -7.74
N SER A 201 -10.21 -1.80 -8.73
CA SER A 201 -10.40 -2.16 -10.14
C SER A 201 -10.12 -3.64 -10.45
N ILE A 202 -9.38 -4.33 -9.58
CA ILE A 202 -9.14 -5.78 -9.71
C ILE A 202 -10.44 -6.54 -9.50
N GLY A 203 -11.26 -6.10 -8.54
CA GLY A 203 -12.56 -6.70 -8.22
C GLY A 203 -12.43 -7.97 -7.38
N GLY A 204 -13.54 -8.67 -7.19
CA GLY A 204 -13.62 -9.85 -6.35
C GLY A 204 -14.41 -9.62 -5.06
N SER A 205 -14.43 -10.61 -4.16
CA SER A 205 -15.29 -10.64 -2.96
C SER A 205 -14.59 -10.26 -1.66
N GLY A 206 -13.27 -10.18 -1.65
CA GLY A 206 -12.51 -9.82 -0.45
C GLY A 206 -11.03 -9.66 -0.72
N SER A 207 -10.39 -8.83 0.10
CA SER A 207 -8.95 -8.62 -0.01
C SER A 207 -8.33 -8.20 1.32
N HIS A 208 -7.01 -8.44 1.44
CA HIS A 208 -6.16 -7.91 2.51
C HIS A 208 -4.94 -7.25 1.90
N GLU A 209 -4.62 -6.08 2.41
CA GLU A 209 -3.36 -5.38 2.16
C GLU A 209 -2.38 -5.66 3.29
N PHE A 210 -1.10 -5.68 2.94
CA PHE A 210 -0.01 -5.75 3.92
C PHE A 210 0.72 -4.41 3.89
N HIS A 211 0.68 -3.70 5.01
CA HIS A 211 1.27 -2.37 5.15
C HIS A 211 2.49 -2.39 6.05
N VAL A 212 3.55 -1.77 5.58
CA VAL A 212 4.72 -1.41 6.40
C VAL A 212 4.42 -0.07 7.05
N LEU A 213 4.50 0.00 8.38
CA LEU A 213 4.20 1.21 9.13
C LEU A 213 5.33 2.23 8.99
N ALA A 214 5.04 3.37 8.36
CA ALA A 214 5.99 4.45 8.17
C ALA A 214 5.25 5.79 8.01
N SER A 215 5.82 6.87 8.55
CA SER A 215 5.22 8.21 8.47
C SER A 215 5.07 8.75 7.05
N SER A 216 5.87 8.23 6.13
CA SER A 216 5.82 8.54 4.69
C SER A 216 4.80 7.71 3.91
N GLY A 217 4.07 6.80 4.57
CA GLY A 217 3.02 6.01 3.94
C GLY A 217 1.93 6.88 3.33
N GLU A 218 1.35 6.41 2.23
CA GLU A 218 0.28 7.14 1.54
C GLU A 218 -1.12 6.78 2.08
N ASP A 219 -1.27 5.61 2.69
CA ASP A 219 -2.54 5.10 3.17
C ASP A 219 -2.71 5.31 4.67
N ASP A 220 -3.92 5.66 5.06
CA ASP A 220 -4.33 5.69 6.46
C ASP A 220 -4.92 4.34 6.86
N ILE A 221 -4.40 3.79 7.94
CA ILE A 221 -4.82 2.49 8.47
C ILE A 221 -5.37 2.68 9.87
N ALA A 222 -6.58 2.16 10.09
CA ALA A 222 -7.22 2.12 11.38
C ALA A 222 -6.99 0.75 12.03
N PHE A 223 -6.53 0.74 13.27
CA PHE A 223 -6.40 -0.49 14.05
C PHE A 223 -6.74 -0.28 15.53
N SER A 224 -7.23 -1.37 16.13
CA SER A 224 -7.63 -1.37 17.53
C SER A 224 -6.44 -1.23 18.47
N THR A 225 -6.66 -0.52 19.58
CA THR A 225 -5.72 -0.46 20.70
C THR A 225 -5.66 -1.74 21.52
N GLU A 226 -6.65 -2.63 21.42
CA GLU A 226 -6.83 -3.80 22.31
C GLU A 226 -7.06 -5.13 21.57
N SER A 227 -7.16 -5.12 20.24
CA SER A 227 -7.37 -6.33 19.44
C SER A 227 -6.53 -6.31 18.16
N ASP A 228 -6.59 -7.40 17.40
CA ASP A 228 -5.94 -7.53 16.09
C ASP A 228 -6.75 -6.88 14.95
N TYR A 229 -7.87 -6.22 15.25
CA TYR A 229 -8.64 -5.53 14.21
C TYR A 229 -7.79 -4.47 13.51
N ALA A 230 -7.71 -4.57 12.20
CA ALA A 230 -7.06 -3.59 11.34
C ALA A 230 -7.74 -3.52 9.98
N ALA A 231 -7.96 -2.31 9.48
CA ALA A 231 -8.54 -2.07 8.16
C ALA A 231 -7.96 -0.80 7.54
N ASN A 232 -7.87 -0.77 6.20
CA ASN A 232 -7.68 0.48 5.49
C ASN A 232 -8.85 1.42 5.85
N ILE A 233 -8.60 2.71 5.99
CA ILE A 233 -9.62 3.69 6.37
C ILE A 233 -10.83 3.65 5.43
N GLU A 234 -10.61 3.30 4.18
CA GLU A 234 -11.67 3.13 3.17
C GLU A 234 -12.67 2.02 3.51
N MET A 235 -12.24 1.03 4.29
CA MET A 235 -13.03 -0.14 4.68
C MET A 235 -13.40 -0.18 6.16
N ALA A 236 -12.72 0.59 6.99
CA ALA A 236 -12.94 0.57 8.42
C ALA A 236 -14.37 0.99 8.78
N GLU A 237 -15.12 0.10 9.43
CA GLU A 237 -16.50 0.37 9.82
C GLU A 237 -16.59 1.37 10.97
N ALA A 238 -17.44 2.39 10.79
CA ALA A 238 -17.82 3.32 11.85
C ALA A 238 -19.11 2.81 12.53
N ILE A 239 -18.97 2.26 13.72
CA ILE A 239 -20.12 1.72 14.45
C ILE A 239 -20.96 2.84 15.06
N LEU A 240 -22.26 2.56 15.24
CA LEU A 240 -23.16 3.48 15.93
C LEU A 240 -22.84 3.53 17.42
N VAL A 241 -22.66 4.73 17.94
CA VAL A 241 -22.42 4.99 19.36
C VAL A 241 -23.51 5.88 19.95
N GLY A 242 -24.10 5.44 21.05
CA GLY A 242 -25.10 6.21 21.78
C GLY A 242 -26.51 6.08 21.24
N GLN A 243 -27.39 6.82 21.86
CA GLN A 243 -28.81 6.91 21.48
C GLN A 243 -29.18 8.38 21.35
N ARG A 244 -30.15 8.65 20.47
CA ARG A 244 -30.66 10.00 20.27
C ARG A 244 -31.35 10.49 21.55
N ALA A 245 -30.92 11.64 22.04
CA ALA A 245 -31.55 12.31 23.16
C ALA A 245 -32.89 12.94 22.74
N ALA A 246 -33.79 13.12 23.70
CA ALA A 246 -35.04 13.83 23.46
C ALA A 246 -34.78 15.30 23.08
N PRO A 247 -35.58 15.90 22.19
CA PRO A 247 -35.48 17.30 21.82
C PRO A 247 -35.64 18.22 23.06
N THR A 248 -34.74 19.20 23.21
CA THR A 248 -34.80 20.21 24.27
C THR A 248 -34.97 21.63 23.74
N LYS A 249 -34.69 21.84 22.45
CA LYS A 249 -34.77 23.16 21.80
C LYS A 249 -35.89 23.22 20.77
N ALA A 250 -36.46 24.39 20.59
CA ALA A 250 -37.36 24.65 19.48
C ALA A 250 -36.55 24.81 18.18
N LEU A 251 -37.18 24.50 17.06
CA LEU A 251 -36.65 24.81 15.73
C LEU A 251 -36.67 26.33 15.53
N GLU A 252 -35.53 26.92 15.19
CA GLU A 252 -35.39 28.31 14.84
C GLU A 252 -34.64 28.50 13.53
N ILE A 253 -35.16 29.39 12.66
CA ILE A 253 -34.44 29.77 11.44
C ILE A 253 -33.69 31.07 11.75
N VAL A 254 -32.40 31.08 11.48
CA VAL A 254 -31.50 32.22 11.76
C VAL A 254 -30.80 32.69 10.49
N ASP A 255 -30.59 33.99 10.42
CA ASP A 255 -29.86 34.61 9.31
C ASP A 255 -28.35 34.35 9.48
N THR A 256 -27.73 33.79 8.46
CA THR A 256 -26.31 33.44 8.42
C THR A 256 -25.71 33.90 7.08
N PRO A 257 -25.64 35.20 6.84
CA PRO A 257 -25.26 35.74 5.54
C PRO A 257 -23.83 35.34 5.16
N ASN A 258 -23.68 34.77 3.98
CA ASN A 258 -22.42 34.25 3.42
C ASN A 258 -21.72 33.15 4.22
N GLN A 259 -22.39 32.52 5.17
CA GLN A 259 -21.84 31.36 5.92
C GLN A 259 -22.24 30.06 5.22
N LYS A 260 -21.29 29.40 4.55
CA LYS A 260 -21.58 28.22 3.71
C LYS A 260 -20.92 26.93 4.22
N THR A 261 -19.76 27.03 4.83
CA THR A 261 -19.04 25.87 5.35
C THR A 261 -19.42 25.59 6.80
N ILE A 262 -19.25 24.34 7.23
CA ILE A 262 -19.47 23.97 8.64
C ILE A 262 -18.62 24.83 9.58
N ALA A 263 -17.37 25.12 9.21
CA ALA A 263 -16.48 25.95 10.00
C ALA A 263 -17.02 27.39 10.14
N ASP A 264 -17.46 28.01 9.05
CA ASP A 264 -18.01 29.36 9.06
C ASP A 264 -19.29 29.45 9.88
N VAL A 265 -20.23 28.52 9.64
CA VAL A 265 -21.51 28.47 10.36
C VAL A 265 -21.29 28.24 11.85
N SER A 266 -20.42 27.30 12.22
CA SER A 266 -20.13 27.00 13.61
C SER A 266 -19.46 28.19 14.33
N ALA A 267 -18.54 28.88 13.67
CA ALA A 267 -17.92 30.09 14.20
C ALA A 267 -18.95 31.22 14.38
N PHE A 268 -19.81 31.45 13.38
CA PHE A 268 -20.84 32.47 13.40
C PHE A 268 -21.88 32.27 14.49
N LEU A 269 -22.37 31.01 14.61
CA LEU A 269 -23.39 30.62 15.59
C LEU A 269 -22.80 30.27 16.96
N LYS A 270 -21.48 30.22 17.09
CA LYS A 270 -20.76 29.77 18.30
C LYS A 270 -21.21 28.38 18.75
N SER A 271 -21.37 27.50 17.78
CA SER A 271 -21.78 26.11 17.97
C SER A 271 -20.63 25.14 17.71
N ASP A 272 -20.73 23.94 18.27
CA ASP A 272 -19.78 22.87 18.01
C ASP A 272 -20.08 22.26 16.62
N PRO A 273 -19.08 22.12 15.72
CA PRO A 273 -19.26 21.40 14.46
C PRO A 273 -19.86 20.00 14.61
N ALA A 274 -19.57 19.31 15.72
CA ALA A 274 -20.15 17.99 16.03
C ALA A 274 -21.65 18.04 16.33
N GLN A 275 -22.24 19.21 16.57
CA GLN A 275 -23.66 19.44 16.76
C GLN A 275 -24.35 19.97 15.50
N SER A 276 -23.74 19.77 14.35
CA SER A 276 -24.31 20.13 13.05
C SER A 276 -24.34 18.95 12.11
N VAL A 277 -25.16 19.04 11.09
CA VAL A 277 -25.16 18.10 9.96
C VAL A 277 -24.82 18.83 8.68
N LYS A 278 -24.06 18.19 7.82
CA LYS A 278 -23.75 18.67 6.47
C LYS A 278 -24.39 17.80 5.43
N ALA A 279 -24.88 18.42 4.37
CA ALA A 279 -25.52 17.76 3.25
C ALA A 279 -24.56 17.59 2.08
N LEU A 280 -24.52 16.42 1.49
CA LEU A 280 -23.86 16.11 0.23
C LEU A 280 -24.89 15.51 -0.71
N LEU A 281 -25.16 16.18 -1.84
CA LEU A 281 -26.10 15.68 -2.84
C LEU A 281 -25.34 14.91 -3.92
N VAL A 282 -25.71 13.67 -4.11
CA VAL A 282 -25.09 12.77 -5.10
C VAL A 282 -26.14 12.24 -6.08
N GLN A 283 -25.65 11.76 -7.22
CA GLN A 283 -26.50 11.11 -8.20
C GLN A 283 -26.75 9.65 -7.79
N GLY A 284 -27.99 9.22 -7.89
CA GLY A 284 -28.37 7.82 -7.74
C GLY A 284 -28.14 7.03 -9.01
N VAL A 285 -28.38 5.72 -8.92
CA VAL A 285 -28.36 4.82 -10.08
C VAL A 285 -29.42 5.28 -11.09
N ALA A 286 -29.06 5.35 -12.37
CA ALA A 286 -29.97 5.75 -13.43
C ALA A 286 -31.16 4.80 -13.52
N ASP A 287 -32.37 5.37 -13.73
CA ASP A 287 -33.58 4.61 -13.99
C ASP A 287 -33.60 4.03 -15.43
N GLU A 288 -34.67 3.33 -15.75
CA GLU A 288 -34.89 2.72 -17.09
C GLU A 288 -34.91 3.76 -18.23
N ASN A 289 -35.13 5.04 -17.92
CA ASN A 289 -35.13 6.16 -18.86
C ASN A 289 -33.81 6.90 -18.92
N GLY A 290 -32.80 6.44 -18.18
CA GLY A 290 -31.50 7.08 -18.07
C GLY A 290 -31.47 8.33 -17.19
N GLN A 291 -32.51 8.58 -16.39
CA GLN A 291 -32.55 9.68 -15.44
C GLN A 291 -31.91 9.26 -14.11
N THR A 292 -31.04 10.11 -13.60
CA THR A 292 -30.38 9.89 -12.31
C THR A 292 -31.12 10.65 -11.20
N PRO A 293 -31.73 9.96 -10.22
CA PRO A 293 -32.35 10.63 -9.07
C PRO A 293 -31.26 11.30 -8.21
N VAL A 294 -31.64 12.35 -7.49
CA VAL A 294 -30.76 12.96 -6.48
C VAL A 294 -30.96 12.23 -5.15
N ILE A 295 -29.84 11.88 -4.51
CA ILE A 295 -29.81 11.31 -3.18
C ILE A 295 -29.10 12.29 -2.25
N ALA A 296 -29.70 12.57 -1.11
CA ALA A 296 -29.12 13.45 -0.11
C ALA A 296 -28.43 12.62 0.98
N LEU A 297 -27.15 12.83 1.17
CA LEU A 297 -26.33 12.24 2.23
C LEU A 297 -26.13 13.25 3.34
N PHE A 298 -26.43 12.88 4.58
CA PHE A 298 -26.21 13.74 5.75
C PHE A 298 -25.19 13.12 6.69
N LEU A 299 -24.12 13.86 6.96
CA LEU A 299 -23.07 13.47 7.90
C LEU A 299 -23.01 14.49 9.05
N ARG A 300 -22.48 14.06 10.19
CA ARG A 300 -22.11 14.99 11.26
C ARG A 300 -21.07 16.00 10.75
N GLY A 301 -21.17 17.23 11.16
CA GLY A 301 -20.39 18.32 10.57
C GLY A 301 -18.88 18.18 10.61
N ASP A 302 -18.36 17.52 11.64
CA ASP A 302 -16.93 17.24 11.81
C ASP A 302 -16.43 15.96 11.14
N HIS A 303 -17.31 15.20 10.47
CA HIS A 303 -16.96 13.95 9.78
C HIS A 303 -16.82 14.15 8.26
N GLU A 304 -16.00 13.29 7.63
CA GLU A 304 -15.79 13.29 6.19
C GLU A 304 -16.45 12.08 5.52
N LEU A 305 -16.99 12.31 4.32
CA LEU A 305 -17.59 11.26 3.50
C LEU A 305 -16.52 10.25 3.09
N ASN A 306 -16.85 8.97 3.22
CA ASN A 306 -16.12 7.89 2.59
C ASN A 306 -16.83 7.53 1.28
N GLU A 307 -16.25 7.96 0.15
CA GLU A 307 -16.86 7.77 -1.17
C GLU A 307 -17.01 6.28 -1.51
N ILE A 308 -16.05 5.44 -1.13
CA ILE A 308 -16.08 3.99 -1.38
C ILE A 308 -17.24 3.32 -0.64
N LYS A 309 -17.48 3.70 0.61
CA LYS A 309 -18.64 3.21 1.37
C LYS A 309 -19.96 3.67 0.72
N ALA A 310 -20.03 4.93 0.29
CA ALA A 310 -21.21 5.47 -0.37
C ALA A 310 -21.50 4.72 -1.69
N GLU A 311 -20.46 4.47 -2.50
CA GLU A 311 -20.59 3.74 -3.77
C GLU A 311 -21.09 2.28 -3.61
N LYS A 312 -20.87 1.67 -2.44
CA LYS A 312 -21.40 0.34 -2.12
C LYS A 312 -22.89 0.32 -1.83
N HIS A 313 -23.49 1.47 -1.61
CA HIS A 313 -24.93 1.57 -1.41
C HIS A 313 -25.67 1.35 -2.75
N PRO A 314 -26.67 0.44 -2.80
CA PRO A 314 -27.29 0.02 -4.07
C PRO A 314 -28.02 1.14 -4.82
N LEU A 315 -28.39 2.22 -4.15
CA LEU A 315 -29.09 3.35 -4.77
C LEU A 315 -28.14 4.45 -5.28
N ILE A 316 -26.86 4.42 -4.93
CA ILE A 316 -25.88 5.48 -5.28
C ILE A 316 -25.12 5.07 -6.54
N ALA A 317 -24.92 6.02 -7.45
CA ALA A 317 -24.14 5.79 -8.66
C ALA A 317 -22.67 5.52 -8.35
N SER A 318 -22.07 4.58 -9.06
CA SER A 318 -20.63 4.31 -9.01
C SER A 318 -20.05 4.49 -10.44
N PRO A 319 -19.01 5.32 -10.61
CA PRO A 319 -18.33 6.13 -9.59
C PRO A 319 -19.21 7.22 -9.00
N LEU A 320 -18.93 7.61 -7.74
CA LEU A 320 -19.66 8.65 -7.03
C LEU A 320 -19.64 9.95 -7.85
N THR A 321 -20.79 10.50 -8.10
CA THR A 321 -20.96 11.75 -8.85
C THR A 321 -21.85 12.69 -8.06
N PHE A 322 -21.38 13.91 -7.82
CA PHE A 322 -22.21 14.91 -7.14
C PHE A 322 -23.33 15.41 -8.04
N ALA A 323 -24.44 15.80 -7.42
CA ALA A 323 -25.55 16.39 -8.13
C ALA A 323 -25.13 17.70 -8.83
N THR A 324 -25.67 17.92 -10.02
CA THR A 324 -25.43 19.16 -10.79
C THR A 324 -26.21 20.34 -10.21
N ASP A 325 -25.77 21.55 -10.51
CA ASP A 325 -26.50 22.77 -10.12
C ASP A 325 -27.94 22.78 -10.64
N ALA A 326 -28.15 22.26 -11.85
CA ALA A 326 -29.49 22.12 -12.43
C ALA A 326 -30.39 21.18 -11.63
N GLN A 327 -29.85 20.06 -11.17
CA GLN A 327 -30.58 19.12 -10.31
C GLN A 327 -30.91 19.76 -8.96
N MET A 328 -29.96 20.46 -8.34
CA MET A 328 -30.21 21.18 -7.08
C MET A 328 -31.28 22.27 -7.23
N GLN A 329 -31.18 23.07 -8.30
CA GLN A 329 -32.17 24.13 -8.60
C GLN A 329 -33.58 23.58 -8.83
N SER A 330 -33.69 22.41 -9.51
CA SER A 330 -34.99 21.76 -9.72
C SER A 330 -35.69 21.36 -8.42
N LEU A 331 -34.91 21.14 -7.36
CA LEU A 331 -35.39 20.83 -6.01
C LEU A 331 -35.56 22.08 -5.15
N GLY A 332 -35.23 23.26 -5.67
CA GLY A 332 -35.26 24.53 -4.93
C GLY A 332 -34.20 24.62 -3.85
N LEU A 333 -33.04 23.99 -4.07
CA LEU A 333 -31.93 23.93 -3.11
C LEU A 333 -30.78 24.84 -3.54
N THR A 334 -30.12 25.45 -2.56
CA THR A 334 -28.95 26.29 -2.74
C THR A 334 -27.74 25.68 -2.02
N ALA A 335 -26.66 25.46 -2.76
CA ALA A 335 -25.44 24.91 -2.19
C ALA A 335 -24.92 25.78 -1.01
N GLY A 336 -24.50 25.10 0.06
CA GLY A 336 -24.06 25.74 1.31
C GLY A 336 -25.16 25.98 2.34
N TYR A 337 -26.43 25.81 1.96
CA TYR A 337 -27.59 26.06 2.83
C TYR A 337 -28.59 24.89 2.85
N ILE A 338 -28.17 23.70 2.45
CA ILE A 338 -29.04 22.53 2.34
C ILE A 338 -29.22 21.89 3.71
N GLY A 339 -30.46 21.67 4.08
CA GLY A 339 -30.86 20.94 5.28
C GLY A 339 -31.81 19.78 4.97
N PRO A 340 -32.04 18.88 5.94
CA PRO A 340 -32.86 17.69 5.74
C PRO A 340 -34.36 17.95 5.68
N GLN A 341 -34.81 19.13 6.10
CA GLN A 341 -36.23 19.45 6.22
C GLN A 341 -36.92 19.42 4.85
N GLY A 342 -38.03 18.69 4.73
CA GLY A 342 -38.86 18.64 3.55
C GLY A 342 -38.28 17.90 2.34
N LEU A 343 -37.13 17.25 2.44
CA LEU A 343 -36.53 16.55 1.31
C LEU A 343 -37.26 15.25 0.98
N VAL A 344 -37.61 14.47 1.99
CA VAL A 344 -38.36 13.20 1.80
C VAL A 344 -39.71 13.48 1.18
N GLU A 345 -40.38 14.56 1.60
CA GLU A 345 -41.68 15.00 1.06
C GLU A 345 -41.57 15.44 -0.41
N LYS A 346 -40.39 15.90 -0.83
CA LYS A 346 -40.09 16.19 -2.23
C LYS A 346 -39.71 14.97 -3.06
N GLY A 347 -39.74 13.78 -2.47
CA GLY A 347 -39.34 12.54 -3.13
C GLY A 347 -37.85 12.29 -3.21
N VAL A 348 -37.04 13.02 -2.44
CA VAL A 348 -35.59 12.79 -2.36
C VAL A 348 -35.30 11.67 -1.37
N THR A 349 -34.52 10.68 -1.78
CA THR A 349 -33.98 9.68 -0.84
C THR A 349 -32.95 10.35 0.07
N VAL A 350 -33.18 10.27 1.37
CA VAL A 350 -32.32 10.84 2.40
C VAL A 350 -31.63 9.72 3.17
N ILE A 351 -30.32 9.63 3.04
CA ILE A 351 -29.48 8.65 3.75
C ILE A 351 -28.64 9.41 4.77
N VAL A 352 -28.74 8.97 6.02
CA VAL A 352 -28.07 9.63 7.14
C VAL A 352 -26.97 8.73 7.68
N ASP A 353 -25.78 9.31 7.89
CA ASP A 353 -24.70 8.59 8.57
C ASP A 353 -25.10 8.22 10.00
N ARG A 354 -24.61 7.07 10.46
CA ARG A 354 -24.92 6.54 11.80
C ARG A 354 -24.72 7.57 12.91
N ALA A 355 -23.57 8.30 12.88
CA ALA A 355 -23.27 9.31 13.90
C ALA A 355 -24.20 10.53 13.81
N ALA A 356 -24.62 10.91 12.62
CA ALA A 356 -25.56 12.01 12.42
C ALA A 356 -27.00 11.63 12.81
N SER A 357 -27.38 10.37 12.68
CA SER A 357 -28.74 9.88 13.00
C SER A 357 -29.12 9.97 14.48
N VAL A 358 -28.14 10.03 15.37
CA VAL A 358 -28.33 10.12 16.84
C VAL A 358 -28.20 11.54 17.38
N LEU A 359 -28.00 12.54 16.52
CA LEU A 359 -27.97 13.94 16.93
C LEU A 359 -29.36 14.43 17.31
N SER A 360 -29.42 15.31 18.31
CA SER A 360 -30.58 16.08 18.75
C SER A 360 -30.23 17.55 18.81
N ASP A 361 -31.21 18.42 18.58
CA ASP A 361 -31.04 19.87 18.65
C ASP A 361 -29.87 20.41 17.79
N PHE A 362 -29.70 19.83 16.60
CA PHE A 362 -28.55 20.10 15.75
C PHE A 362 -28.76 21.32 14.84
N VAL A 363 -27.68 21.81 14.28
CA VAL A 363 -27.67 22.87 13.25
C VAL A 363 -27.64 22.24 11.86
N ALA A 364 -28.45 22.78 10.95
CA ALA A 364 -28.48 22.37 9.54
C ALA A 364 -28.75 23.57 8.64
N GLY A 365 -28.56 23.42 7.32
CA GLY A 365 -29.08 24.40 6.36
C GLY A 365 -30.61 24.52 6.48
N ALA A 366 -31.14 25.69 6.11
CA ALA A 366 -32.58 25.95 6.14
C ALA A 366 -33.26 25.78 4.78
N ASN A 367 -32.53 25.28 3.75
CA ASN A 367 -32.97 25.21 2.34
C ASN A 367 -33.31 26.57 1.73
N GLU A 368 -32.80 27.65 2.31
CA GLU A 368 -32.93 29.02 1.84
C GLU A 368 -31.57 29.70 1.93
N ALA A 369 -31.20 30.48 0.91
CA ALA A 369 -29.94 31.22 0.87
C ALA A 369 -29.75 32.09 2.11
N ASP A 370 -28.53 32.14 2.64
CA ASP A 370 -28.14 32.93 3.80
C ASP A 370 -28.89 32.58 5.11
N LYS A 371 -29.46 31.37 5.21
CA LYS A 371 -30.17 30.92 6.41
C LYS A 371 -29.78 29.52 6.84
N HIS A 372 -29.73 29.35 8.14
CA HIS A 372 -29.58 28.02 8.79
C HIS A 372 -30.69 27.81 9.81
N ALA A 373 -30.93 26.53 10.12
CA ALA A 373 -31.86 26.10 11.15
C ALA A 373 -31.08 25.61 12.38
N THR A 374 -31.50 26.02 13.56
CA THR A 374 -31.00 25.57 14.84
C THR A 374 -32.07 24.81 15.61
N GLY A 375 -31.68 23.94 16.54
CA GLY A 375 -32.62 23.11 17.30
C GLY A 375 -33.36 22.08 16.44
N VAL A 376 -32.75 21.65 15.31
CA VAL A 376 -33.34 20.66 14.41
C VAL A 376 -33.31 19.26 15.05
N ASN A 377 -34.39 18.54 14.91
CA ASN A 377 -34.48 17.16 15.41
C ASN A 377 -35.09 16.23 14.36
N TRP A 378 -34.47 15.07 14.24
CA TRP A 378 -35.01 13.99 13.42
C TRP A 378 -36.40 13.57 13.89
N GLU A 379 -37.24 13.15 12.97
CA GLU A 379 -38.64 12.76 13.14
C GLU A 379 -39.60 13.90 13.52
N ARG A 380 -39.14 14.91 14.24
CA ARG A 380 -39.95 16.10 14.53
C ARG A 380 -39.95 17.12 13.39
N ASP A 381 -38.76 17.45 12.89
CA ASP A 381 -38.54 18.55 11.93
C ASP A 381 -38.07 18.06 10.56
N ALA A 382 -37.48 16.89 10.51
CA ALA A 382 -36.91 16.30 9.30
C ALA A 382 -36.99 14.78 9.34
N GLN A 383 -37.27 14.17 8.17
CA GLN A 383 -37.31 12.74 8.00
C GLN A 383 -36.07 12.24 7.25
N PHE A 384 -35.74 10.98 7.43
CA PHE A 384 -34.75 10.29 6.61
C PHE A 384 -35.31 8.93 6.14
N THR A 385 -34.74 8.45 5.02
CA THR A 385 -35.15 7.18 4.42
C THR A 385 -34.43 6.02 5.08
N GLU A 386 -33.13 6.19 5.34
CA GLU A 386 -32.25 5.10 5.79
C GLU A 386 -31.07 5.66 6.58
N VAL A 387 -30.53 4.84 7.48
CA VAL A 387 -29.27 5.08 8.18
C VAL A 387 -28.21 4.13 7.60
N TYR A 388 -27.05 4.66 7.24
CA TYR A 388 -25.97 3.92 6.62
C TYR A 388 -24.60 4.37 7.14
N ASP A 389 -23.58 3.52 7.05
CA ASP A 389 -22.20 3.90 7.37
C ASP A 389 -21.59 4.64 6.17
N LEU A 390 -21.48 5.97 6.26
CA LEU A 390 -21.04 6.84 5.16
C LEU A 390 -19.71 7.53 5.41
N ARG A 391 -19.19 7.49 6.63
CA ARG A 391 -18.03 8.31 7.01
C ARG A 391 -16.73 7.52 7.11
N ASN A 392 -15.63 8.23 6.98
CA ASN A 392 -14.34 7.72 7.46
C ASN A 392 -14.38 7.59 8.98
N VAL A 393 -13.73 6.55 9.51
CA VAL A 393 -13.43 6.48 10.93
C VAL A 393 -12.44 7.58 11.31
N VAL A 394 -12.46 7.98 12.57
CA VAL A 394 -11.50 8.93 13.14
C VAL A 394 -10.80 8.29 14.34
N GLU A 395 -9.65 8.85 14.70
CA GLU A 395 -8.92 8.40 15.88
C GLU A 395 -9.78 8.52 17.15
N GLY A 396 -9.80 7.46 17.95
CA GLY A 396 -10.63 7.38 19.15
C GLY A 396 -12.02 6.79 18.94
N ASP A 397 -12.45 6.54 17.69
CA ASP A 397 -13.68 5.77 17.45
C ASP A 397 -13.60 4.39 18.11
N PRO A 398 -14.72 3.83 18.56
CA PRO A 398 -14.72 2.46 19.05
C PRO A 398 -14.34 1.47 17.96
N SER A 399 -13.55 0.46 18.32
CA SER A 399 -13.25 -0.62 17.37
C SER A 399 -14.51 -1.40 17.00
N PRO A 400 -14.71 -1.75 15.72
CA PRO A 400 -15.90 -2.49 15.27
C PRO A 400 -16.11 -3.85 15.92
N ASP A 401 -15.02 -4.47 16.40
CA ASP A 401 -15.08 -5.74 17.13
C ASP A 401 -15.43 -5.59 18.63
N GLY A 402 -15.67 -4.37 19.08
CA GLY A 402 -16.04 -4.06 20.44
C GLY A 402 -14.88 -4.04 21.45
N LYS A 403 -13.63 -4.09 20.97
CA LYS A 403 -12.43 -4.12 21.81
C LYS A 403 -11.55 -2.90 21.54
N GLY A 404 -11.45 -2.02 22.52
CA GLY A 404 -10.63 -0.82 22.45
C GLY A 404 -11.15 0.25 21.51
N THR A 405 -10.30 1.17 21.17
CA THR A 405 -10.55 2.28 20.26
C THR A 405 -9.61 2.23 19.06
N LEU A 406 -9.96 2.95 18.00
CA LEU A 406 -9.15 3.00 16.78
C LEU A 406 -8.02 4.02 16.91
N GLN A 407 -6.83 3.61 16.50
CA GLN A 407 -5.70 4.47 16.17
C GLN A 407 -5.53 4.50 14.66
N ILE A 408 -5.11 5.64 14.11
CA ILE A 408 -4.84 5.79 12.68
C ILE A 408 -3.35 6.03 12.49
N LYS A 409 -2.72 5.21 11.66
CA LYS A 409 -1.31 5.33 11.28
C LYS A 409 -1.14 5.26 9.77
N ARG A 410 -0.06 5.86 9.30
CA ARG A 410 0.33 5.79 7.90
C ARG A 410 0.99 4.46 7.59
N GLY A 411 0.63 3.88 6.44
CA GLY A 411 1.19 2.65 5.95
C GLY A 411 1.61 2.72 4.49
N ILE A 412 2.63 1.93 4.15
CA ILE A 412 3.07 1.70 2.78
C ILE A 412 2.58 0.32 2.39
N GLU A 413 1.70 0.23 1.40
CA GLU A 413 1.21 -1.02 0.85
C GLU A 413 2.33 -1.75 0.11
N VAL A 414 2.79 -2.87 0.66
CA VAL A 414 3.86 -3.71 0.08
C VAL A 414 3.34 -4.99 -0.53
N GLY A 415 2.16 -5.43 -0.16
CA GLY A 415 1.52 -6.62 -0.68
C GLY A 415 0.00 -6.54 -0.60
N HIS A 416 -0.66 -7.27 -1.48
CA HIS A 416 -2.11 -7.32 -1.56
C HIS A 416 -2.55 -8.71 -2.04
N ILE A 417 -3.52 -9.30 -1.38
CA ILE A 417 -4.11 -10.59 -1.72
C ILE A 417 -5.60 -10.44 -1.96
N PHE A 418 -6.11 -11.12 -3.01
CA PHE A 418 -7.48 -10.97 -3.50
C PHE A 418 -8.15 -12.32 -3.70
N GLN A 419 -9.43 -12.38 -3.41
CA GLN A 419 -10.35 -13.42 -3.87
C GLN A 419 -11.07 -12.89 -5.11
N LEU A 420 -10.63 -13.29 -6.30
CA LEU A 420 -11.16 -12.79 -7.58
C LEU A 420 -12.50 -13.42 -7.96
N GLY A 421 -12.81 -14.60 -7.43
CA GLY A 421 -13.94 -15.38 -7.88
C GLY A 421 -13.80 -15.81 -9.34
N GLN A 422 -14.83 -15.59 -10.14
CA GLN A 422 -14.86 -16.00 -11.54
C GLN A 422 -14.77 -14.83 -12.54
N LYS A 423 -14.44 -13.63 -12.09
CA LYS A 423 -14.42 -12.42 -12.92
C LYS A 423 -13.61 -12.61 -14.21
N TYR A 424 -12.38 -13.11 -14.11
CA TYR A 424 -11.51 -13.29 -15.26
C TYR A 424 -11.74 -14.62 -15.96
N SER A 425 -11.94 -15.69 -15.20
CA SER A 425 -12.17 -17.02 -15.76
C SER A 425 -13.47 -17.11 -16.56
N GLU A 426 -14.50 -16.40 -16.15
CA GLU A 426 -15.76 -16.32 -16.87
C GLU A 426 -15.61 -15.50 -18.16
N ALA A 427 -14.98 -14.32 -18.06
CA ALA A 427 -14.76 -13.44 -19.20
C ALA A 427 -13.89 -14.08 -20.31
N LEU A 428 -12.86 -14.85 -19.93
CA LEU A 428 -11.94 -15.51 -20.85
C LEU A 428 -12.31 -16.98 -21.15
N GLY A 429 -13.42 -17.48 -20.62
CA GLY A 429 -13.88 -18.84 -20.86
C GLY A 429 -12.98 -19.94 -20.31
N CYS A 430 -12.34 -19.70 -19.16
CA CYS A 430 -11.47 -20.68 -18.51
C CYS A 430 -12.30 -21.73 -17.76
N LYS A 431 -12.45 -22.90 -18.38
CA LYS A 431 -13.24 -24.03 -17.89
C LYS A 431 -12.42 -25.31 -17.86
N VAL A 432 -12.72 -26.17 -16.89
CA VAL A 432 -12.16 -27.53 -16.79
C VAL A 432 -13.29 -28.55 -16.63
N LEU A 433 -13.01 -29.82 -16.96
CA LEU A 433 -13.97 -30.89 -16.76
C LEU A 433 -14.01 -31.29 -15.29
N GLY A 434 -15.21 -31.36 -14.76
CA GLY A 434 -15.50 -31.86 -13.43
C GLY A 434 -15.46 -33.39 -13.35
N GLU A 435 -15.64 -33.93 -12.16
CA GLU A 435 -15.73 -35.38 -11.92
C GLU A 435 -16.94 -36.01 -12.63
N ASP A 436 -18.00 -35.24 -12.81
CA ASP A 436 -19.21 -35.61 -13.54
C ASP A 436 -19.07 -35.52 -15.08
N GLY A 437 -17.87 -35.17 -15.56
CA GLY A 437 -17.56 -34.99 -16.99
C GLY A 437 -18.13 -33.70 -17.60
N LYS A 438 -18.74 -32.81 -16.81
CA LYS A 438 -19.25 -31.53 -17.28
C LYS A 438 -18.23 -30.41 -17.06
N PRO A 439 -18.12 -29.46 -18.01
CA PRO A 439 -17.25 -28.31 -17.82
C PRO A 439 -17.81 -27.34 -16.76
N PHE A 440 -16.93 -26.77 -15.96
CA PHE A 440 -17.25 -25.70 -15.04
C PHE A 440 -16.19 -24.58 -15.10
N THR A 441 -16.61 -23.35 -14.79
CA THR A 441 -15.72 -22.20 -14.73
C THR A 441 -14.91 -22.24 -13.43
N VAL A 442 -13.58 -22.08 -13.53
CA VAL A 442 -12.70 -22.11 -12.36
C VAL A 442 -12.81 -20.82 -11.55
N THR A 443 -12.55 -20.92 -10.25
CA THR A 443 -12.50 -19.80 -9.31
C THR A 443 -11.05 -19.40 -9.09
N MET A 444 -10.76 -18.10 -9.00
CA MET A 444 -9.40 -17.56 -9.00
C MET A 444 -9.09 -16.71 -7.78
N GLY A 445 -7.82 -16.74 -7.37
CA GLY A 445 -7.20 -15.80 -6.44
C GLY A 445 -6.01 -15.11 -7.08
N CYS A 446 -5.61 -13.95 -6.53
CA CYS A 446 -4.49 -13.15 -7.00
C CYS A 446 -3.72 -12.58 -5.81
N TYR A 447 -2.39 -12.63 -5.86
CA TYR A 447 -1.55 -12.31 -4.69
C TYR A 447 -0.28 -11.58 -5.15
N GLY A 448 -0.18 -10.28 -4.85
CA GLY A 448 0.91 -9.41 -5.31
C GLY A 448 1.82 -8.90 -4.19
N ILE A 449 3.11 -8.77 -4.47
CA ILE A 449 4.10 -8.08 -3.64
C ILE A 449 4.90 -7.13 -4.52
N GLY A 450 4.96 -5.86 -4.16
CA GLY A 450 5.81 -4.87 -4.80
C GLY A 450 7.26 -5.01 -4.34
N VAL A 451 8.05 -5.85 -4.99
CA VAL A 451 9.42 -6.19 -4.57
C VAL A 451 10.32 -4.97 -4.47
N THR A 452 10.29 -4.09 -5.45
CA THR A 452 11.06 -2.83 -5.44
C THR A 452 10.58 -1.88 -4.35
N ARG A 453 9.28 -1.82 -4.09
CA ARG A 453 8.69 -1.04 -3.01
C ARG A 453 9.09 -1.56 -1.62
N VAL A 454 9.24 -2.86 -1.46
CA VAL A 454 9.73 -3.49 -0.22
C VAL A 454 11.12 -2.97 0.16
N VAL A 455 12.02 -2.82 -0.80
CA VAL A 455 13.36 -2.26 -0.54
C VAL A 455 13.26 -0.84 0.04
N ALA A 456 12.46 0.02 -0.59
CA ALA A 456 12.24 1.39 -0.09
C ALA A 456 11.58 1.39 1.30
N SER A 457 10.60 0.52 1.52
CA SER A 457 9.89 0.42 2.79
C SER A 457 10.80 -0.04 3.95
N ALA A 458 11.73 -0.93 3.67
CA ALA A 458 12.73 -1.35 4.65
C ALA A 458 13.62 -0.18 5.10
N ILE A 459 13.97 0.70 4.18
CA ILE A 459 14.74 1.92 4.49
C ILE A 459 13.89 2.90 5.30
N GLU A 460 12.62 3.11 4.94
CA GLU A 460 11.73 4.02 5.65
C GLU A 460 11.58 3.66 7.14
N GLN A 461 11.71 2.39 7.50
CA GLN A 461 11.67 1.93 8.89
C GLN A 461 13.04 1.89 9.57
N ASN A 462 14.14 1.87 8.81
CA ASN A 462 15.46 1.52 9.33
C ASN A 462 16.54 2.46 8.79
N PHE A 463 16.71 3.59 9.42
CA PHE A 463 17.74 4.59 9.09
C PHE A 463 18.12 5.45 10.29
N ASP A 464 19.23 6.14 10.19
CA ASP A 464 19.64 7.23 11.09
C ASP A 464 20.29 8.38 10.28
N GLU A 465 20.86 9.37 10.96
CA GLU A 465 21.54 10.51 10.32
C GLU A 465 22.75 10.11 9.48
N LYS A 466 23.30 8.92 9.68
CA LYS A 466 24.47 8.42 8.94
C LYS A 466 24.09 7.67 7.67
N GLY A 467 22.90 7.12 7.61
CA GLY A 467 22.42 6.38 6.45
C GLY A 467 21.46 5.24 6.78
N ILE A 468 21.50 4.21 5.94
CA ILE A 468 20.61 3.04 6.03
C ILE A 468 21.04 2.11 7.17
N ILE A 469 20.06 1.50 7.83
CA ILE A 469 20.25 0.42 8.80
C ILE A 469 19.50 -0.81 8.28
N TRP A 470 20.15 -1.63 7.46
CA TRP A 470 19.48 -2.78 6.86
C TRP A 470 19.08 -3.84 7.88
N PRO A 471 17.88 -4.43 7.74
CA PRO A 471 17.61 -5.75 8.30
C PRO A 471 18.68 -6.74 7.80
N ALA A 472 19.19 -7.58 8.70
CA ALA A 472 20.35 -8.44 8.40
C ALA A 472 20.16 -9.33 7.15
N ALA A 473 18.93 -9.78 6.92
CA ALA A 473 18.61 -10.69 5.81
C ALA A 473 18.78 -10.05 4.41
N ILE A 474 18.74 -8.74 4.29
CA ILE A 474 18.74 -8.04 3.00
C ILE A 474 19.88 -7.04 2.82
N ALA A 475 20.77 -6.90 3.80
CA ALA A 475 21.94 -6.03 3.67
C ALA A 475 22.76 -6.38 2.41
N PRO A 476 23.27 -5.38 1.67
CA PRO A 476 23.98 -5.62 0.41
C PRO A 476 25.26 -6.42 0.59
N PHE A 477 25.92 -6.25 1.73
CA PHE A 477 27.02 -7.06 2.25
C PHE A 477 26.79 -7.26 3.74
N GLU A 478 27.19 -8.40 4.28
CA GLU A 478 27.06 -8.68 5.71
C GLU A 478 28.22 -8.04 6.51
N VAL A 479 29.41 -8.12 5.96
CA VAL A 479 30.65 -7.72 6.63
C VAL A 479 31.51 -6.92 5.68
N ALA A 480 32.08 -5.82 6.18
CA ALA A 480 33.13 -5.06 5.50
C ALA A 480 34.44 -5.17 6.27
N ILE A 481 35.52 -5.47 5.56
CA ILE A 481 36.88 -5.53 6.10
C ILE A 481 37.68 -4.35 5.53
N VAL A 482 38.28 -3.54 6.41
CA VAL A 482 39.03 -2.33 6.05
C VAL A 482 40.45 -2.46 6.56
N PRO A 483 41.45 -2.79 5.70
CA PRO A 483 42.87 -2.71 6.07
C PRO A 483 43.31 -1.26 6.14
N MET A 484 43.94 -0.88 7.28
CA MET A 484 44.47 0.46 7.49
C MET A 484 45.88 0.58 6.89
N ASN A 485 46.14 1.72 6.29
CA ASN A 485 47.43 2.03 5.69
C ASN A 485 47.92 0.95 4.70
N ALA A 486 47.03 0.39 3.90
CA ALA A 486 47.30 -0.71 2.99
C ALA A 486 48.50 -0.49 2.06
N HIS A 487 48.73 0.76 1.66
CA HIS A 487 49.85 1.16 0.82
C HIS A 487 51.22 1.16 1.54
N LYS A 488 51.23 1.10 2.88
CA LYS A 488 52.46 1.14 3.72
C LYS A 488 52.60 -0.09 4.61
N SER A 489 51.56 -0.86 4.79
CA SER A 489 51.57 -2.00 5.70
C SER A 489 51.15 -3.30 4.98
N PRO A 490 52.11 -4.10 4.50
CA PRO A 490 51.81 -5.41 3.96
C PRO A 490 51.09 -6.34 4.98
N ARG A 491 51.39 -6.18 6.28
CA ARG A 491 50.76 -6.99 7.36
C ARG A 491 49.26 -6.82 7.43
N THR A 492 48.76 -5.58 7.34
CA THR A 492 47.32 -5.31 7.40
C THR A 492 46.64 -5.85 6.16
N VAL A 493 47.25 -5.79 5.00
CA VAL A 493 46.73 -6.35 3.74
C VAL A 493 46.68 -7.88 3.83
N GLU A 494 47.75 -8.54 4.27
CA GLU A 494 47.78 -10.01 4.41
C GLU A 494 46.72 -10.50 5.42
N ALA A 495 46.59 -9.84 6.56
CA ALA A 495 45.60 -10.17 7.56
C ALA A 495 44.15 -9.96 7.04
N ALA A 496 43.93 -8.87 6.27
CA ALA A 496 42.63 -8.62 5.66
C ALA A 496 42.25 -9.67 4.59
N GLU A 497 43.24 -10.05 3.75
CA GLU A 497 43.03 -11.09 2.74
C GLU A 497 42.73 -12.45 3.38
N ALA A 498 43.44 -12.81 4.46
CA ALA A 498 43.21 -14.06 5.20
C ALA A 498 41.81 -14.09 5.83
N LEU A 499 41.41 -13.00 6.47
CA LEU A 499 40.08 -12.91 7.08
C LEU A 499 38.98 -12.89 6.01
N TYR A 500 39.19 -12.18 4.90
CA TYR A 500 38.28 -12.19 3.76
C TYR A 500 38.06 -13.59 3.20
N ALA A 501 39.13 -14.36 2.99
CA ALA A 501 39.05 -15.73 2.50
C ALA A 501 38.31 -16.64 3.49
N GLU A 502 38.61 -16.52 4.77
CA GLU A 502 37.99 -17.31 5.84
C GLU A 502 36.47 -17.06 5.95
N LEU A 503 36.06 -15.79 6.03
CA LEU A 503 34.66 -15.44 6.16
C LEU A 503 33.88 -15.77 4.88
N THR A 504 34.47 -15.60 3.71
CA THR A 504 33.86 -15.99 2.44
C THR A 504 33.66 -17.52 2.38
N ALA A 505 34.63 -18.30 2.80
CA ALA A 505 34.52 -19.76 2.88
C ALA A 505 33.46 -20.22 3.90
N ALA A 506 33.27 -19.44 4.96
CA ALA A 506 32.21 -19.66 5.96
C ALA A 506 30.81 -19.22 5.48
N GLY A 507 30.67 -18.72 4.26
CA GLY A 507 29.39 -18.34 3.66
C GLY A 507 28.91 -16.93 3.96
N TYR A 508 29.78 -16.06 4.46
CA TYR A 508 29.46 -14.63 4.62
C TYR A 508 29.60 -13.87 3.30
N ASP A 509 28.75 -12.90 3.12
CA ASP A 509 28.81 -11.94 2.01
C ASP A 509 29.71 -10.76 2.41
N VAL A 510 30.98 -10.83 2.01
CA VAL A 510 32.05 -9.95 2.50
C VAL A 510 32.48 -8.93 1.45
N LEU A 511 32.62 -7.69 1.88
CA LEU A 511 33.25 -6.61 1.14
C LEU A 511 34.65 -6.33 1.73
N LEU A 512 35.68 -6.50 0.92
CA LEU A 512 37.04 -6.08 1.27
C LEU A 512 37.26 -4.68 0.71
N ASP A 513 37.41 -3.68 1.57
CA ASP A 513 37.61 -2.29 1.14
C ASP A 513 39.11 -2.00 0.90
N ASP A 514 39.57 -2.44 -0.23
CA ASP A 514 40.93 -2.28 -0.74
C ASP A 514 41.15 -0.98 -1.55
N ARG A 515 40.20 -0.05 -1.50
CA ARG A 515 40.31 1.25 -2.20
C ARG A 515 41.47 2.08 -1.60
N ASN A 516 42.12 2.87 -2.45
CA ASN A 516 43.08 3.86 -2.00
C ASN A 516 42.41 5.18 -1.59
N GLU A 517 41.57 5.09 -0.53
CA GLU A 517 40.79 6.20 0.01
C GLU A 517 41.15 6.43 1.48
N ARG A 518 40.86 7.64 1.98
CA ARG A 518 41.03 7.97 3.39
C ARG A 518 40.06 7.16 4.25
N PRO A 519 40.47 6.73 5.46
CA PRO A 519 39.60 5.96 6.35
C PRO A 519 38.23 6.57 6.58
N GLY A 520 38.15 7.90 6.79
CA GLY A 520 36.89 8.60 6.99
C GLY A 520 35.93 8.48 5.81
N VAL A 521 36.45 8.47 4.57
CA VAL A 521 35.62 8.25 3.37
C VAL A 521 35.08 6.83 3.35
N LYS A 522 35.95 5.84 3.59
CA LYS A 522 35.55 4.43 3.65
C LYS A 522 34.45 4.20 4.72
N PHE A 523 34.66 4.73 5.91
CA PHE A 523 33.71 4.58 7.02
C PHE A 523 32.36 5.25 6.74
N SER A 524 32.40 6.46 6.17
CA SER A 524 31.17 7.16 5.78
C SER A 524 30.40 6.40 4.70
N ASP A 525 31.06 5.84 3.72
CA ASP A 525 30.44 5.02 2.67
C ASP A 525 29.80 3.76 3.26
N LEU A 526 30.48 3.09 4.18
CA LEU A 526 29.97 1.87 4.81
C LEU A 526 28.77 2.14 5.73
N GLU A 527 28.79 3.25 6.47
CA GLU A 527 27.66 3.69 7.30
C GLU A 527 26.46 4.11 6.44
N LEU A 528 26.70 4.89 5.38
CA LEU A 528 25.64 5.33 4.46
C LEU A 528 24.96 4.16 3.75
N THR A 529 25.74 3.18 3.29
CA THR A 529 25.21 1.98 2.61
C THR A 529 24.65 0.94 3.54
N GLY A 530 24.83 1.10 4.86
CA GLY A 530 24.17 0.29 5.89
C GLY A 530 24.77 -1.10 6.08
N ILE A 531 26.04 -1.31 5.83
CA ILE A 531 26.68 -2.60 6.04
C ILE A 531 26.72 -2.92 7.55
N PRO A 532 26.19 -4.06 7.99
CA PRO A 532 25.97 -4.36 9.42
C PRO A 532 27.23 -4.45 10.25
N HIS A 533 28.30 -5.05 9.74
CA HIS A 533 29.52 -5.33 10.48
C HIS A 533 30.73 -4.74 9.79
N ARG A 534 31.44 -3.87 10.49
CA ARG A 534 32.70 -3.28 10.04
C ARG A 534 33.86 -3.80 10.88
N ILE A 535 34.86 -4.37 10.20
CA ILE A 535 36.08 -4.88 10.80
C ILE A 535 37.24 -4.04 10.25
N VAL A 536 37.96 -3.38 11.13
CA VAL A 536 39.15 -2.57 10.77
C VAL A 536 40.39 -3.31 11.25
N ILE A 537 41.37 -3.45 10.37
CA ILE A 537 42.62 -4.12 10.66
C ILE A 537 43.75 -3.09 10.63
N GLY A 538 44.30 -2.80 11.79
CA GLY A 538 45.43 -1.92 11.97
C GLY A 538 46.64 -2.65 12.57
N GLU A 539 47.85 -2.09 12.41
CA GLU A 539 49.09 -2.71 12.94
C GLU A 539 49.07 -2.88 14.45
N LYS A 540 48.57 -1.90 15.20
CA LYS A 540 48.46 -1.99 16.68
C LYS A 540 47.53 -3.10 17.11
N GLY A 541 46.42 -3.30 16.39
CA GLY A 541 45.51 -4.42 16.64
C GLY A 541 46.17 -5.75 16.36
N LEU A 542 46.91 -5.87 15.26
CA LEU A 542 47.64 -7.10 14.93
C LEU A 542 48.69 -7.43 15.97
N ASP A 543 49.43 -6.43 16.49
CA ASP A 543 50.39 -6.61 17.58
C ASP A 543 49.71 -7.13 18.88
N ALA A 544 48.49 -6.67 19.16
CA ALA A 544 47.69 -7.09 20.30
C ALA A 544 46.87 -8.35 20.05
N GLY A 545 46.86 -8.89 18.86
CA GLY A 545 46.01 -10.04 18.47
C GLY A 545 44.51 -9.71 18.41
N THR A 546 44.17 -8.44 18.11
CA THR A 546 42.79 -7.94 18.08
C THR A 546 42.41 -7.32 16.75
N PHE A 547 41.09 -7.28 16.50
CA PHE A 547 40.47 -6.53 15.41
C PHE A 547 39.60 -5.43 15.98
N GLU A 548 39.56 -4.29 15.33
CA GLU A 548 38.59 -3.24 15.65
C GLU A 548 37.26 -3.56 14.99
N TYR A 549 36.25 -3.75 15.81
CA TYR A 549 34.90 -4.08 15.36
C TYR A 549 33.93 -2.94 15.67
N LYS A 550 33.03 -2.66 14.73
CA LYS A 550 31.89 -1.78 14.96
C LYS A 550 30.67 -2.31 14.21
N GLY A 551 29.58 -2.57 14.95
CA GLY A 551 28.27 -2.79 14.36
C GLY A 551 27.68 -1.49 13.82
N ARG A 552 26.78 -1.57 12.85
CA ARG A 552 26.19 -0.39 12.18
C ARG A 552 25.52 0.59 13.17
N THR A 553 24.91 0.08 14.21
CA THR A 553 24.20 0.85 15.23
C THR A 553 25.01 1.11 16.50
N ASP A 554 26.21 0.57 16.60
CA ASP A 554 27.06 0.80 17.75
C ASP A 554 27.53 2.25 17.81
N ALA A 555 27.58 2.84 19.01
CA ALA A 555 28.08 4.20 19.20
C ALA A 555 29.59 4.29 18.88
N GLU A 556 30.35 3.31 19.40
CA GLU A 556 31.80 3.27 19.29
C GLU A 556 32.30 1.89 18.83
N SER A 557 33.52 1.86 18.30
CA SER A 557 34.21 0.63 17.99
C SER A 557 34.85 0.00 19.23
N VAL A 558 35.05 -1.31 19.19
CA VAL A 558 35.72 -2.08 20.24
C VAL A 558 36.84 -2.94 19.65
N ASN A 559 37.94 -3.12 20.40
CA ASN A 559 38.99 -4.04 20.01
C ASN A 559 38.70 -5.42 20.64
N ILE A 560 38.56 -6.42 19.81
CA ILE A 560 38.15 -7.77 20.22
C ILE A 560 39.02 -8.85 19.59
N SER A 561 39.09 -10.01 20.22
CA SER A 561 39.74 -11.17 19.65
C SER A 561 39.03 -11.70 18.43
N LYS A 562 39.67 -12.57 17.67
CA LYS A 562 39.06 -13.24 16.53
C LYS A 562 37.85 -14.09 16.94
N GLU A 563 37.92 -14.77 18.08
CA GLU A 563 36.83 -15.59 18.61
C GLU A 563 35.60 -14.73 18.96
N GLU A 564 35.81 -13.62 19.63
CA GLU A 564 34.75 -12.66 19.96
C GLU A 564 34.16 -12.03 18.69
N LEU A 565 35.00 -11.71 17.69
CA LEU A 565 34.55 -11.22 16.40
C LEU A 565 33.61 -12.20 15.70
N LEU A 566 34.02 -13.47 15.59
CA LEU A 566 33.19 -14.52 14.96
C LEU A 566 31.87 -14.72 15.70
N ALA A 567 31.87 -14.60 17.03
CA ALA A 567 30.64 -14.66 17.83
C ALA A 567 29.69 -13.47 17.55
N LYS A 568 30.25 -12.25 17.36
CA LYS A 568 29.46 -11.04 17.07
C LYS A 568 28.81 -11.05 15.69
N ILE A 569 29.45 -11.64 14.68
CA ILE A 569 28.92 -11.70 13.31
C ILE A 569 28.15 -13.01 13.03
N ALA A 570 28.05 -13.92 14.00
CA ALA A 570 27.31 -15.18 13.85
C ALA A 570 25.86 -14.92 13.42
N LYS A 571 25.37 -15.79 12.49
CA LYS A 571 24.02 -15.71 11.93
C LYS A 571 22.96 -16.27 12.86
#